data_0c5e78de9d3feef526b15ef6183a2ea1
#
_entry.id   0c5e78de9d3feef526b15ef6183a2ea1
#
_cell.length_a   1.000
_cell.length_b   1.000
_cell.length_c   1.000
_cell.angle_alpha   90.00
_cell.angle_beta   90.00
_cell.angle_gamma   90.00
#
_symmetry.space_group_name_H-M   'P 1'
#
loop_
_entity.id
_entity.type
_entity.pdbx_description
1 polymer ?
#
loop_
_entity_poly.entity_id
_entity_poly.type
_entity_poly.pdbx_seq_one_letter_code
_entity_poly.pdbx_strand_id
1 'polypeptide(L)'
;GLASEAGTEVANPGVSLLERLLWVNLFLVAFNLIPAFPMDGGRVLRAILAHRLGYARGTQIASRVGQALAFVFGLWGLLGSNPLLMFIAFFVYMGAASEAHAVQMRQVSRGLLAADVMITRFESLRPGSQVEDAVQCLITTTQHEFPVVDGMGHLRGVLTR
;
A
#
# COMPACT_ATOMS: atom_id res chain seq x y z
N GLY A 1 24.28 -11.92 23.28
CA GLY A 1 24.62 -10.82 24.13
C GLY A 1 23.38 -10.04 24.56
N LEU A 2 23.39 -8.73 24.37
CA LEU A 2 22.38 -7.79 24.90
C LEU A 2 20.91 -8.11 24.54
N ALA A 3 20.65 -8.62 23.34
CA ALA A 3 19.28 -8.96 22.93
C ALA A 3 18.76 -10.24 23.61
N SER A 4 19.63 -11.16 23.95
CA SER A 4 19.28 -12.38 24.71
C SER A 4 19.02 -12.06 26.17
N GLU A 5 19.75 -11.16 26.76
CA GLU A 5 19.58 -10.72 28.15
C GLU A 5 18.28 -9.93 28.32
N ALA A 6 17.99 -9.01 27.41
CA ALA A 6 16.73 -8.24 27.43
C ALA A 6 15.51 -9.17 27.30
N GLY A 7 15.58 -10.19 26.45
CA GLY A 7 14.49 -11.19 26.30
C GLY A 7 14.29 -12.04 27.57
N THR A 8 15.34 -12.40 28.27
CA THR A 8 15.27 -13.17 29.51
C THR A 8 14.78 -12.33 30.68
N GLU A 9 15.10 -11.05 30.76
CA GLU A 9 14.58 -10.13 31.78
C GLU A 9 13.07 -9.94 31.65
N VAL A 10 12.56 -9.75 30.43
CA VAL A 10 11.11 -9.62 30.18
C VAL A 10 10.33 -10.90 30.57
N ALA A 11 10.96 -12.06 30.44
CA ALA A 11 10.33 -13.35 30.80
C ALA A 11 10.50 -13.72 32.29
N ASN A 12 11.30 -13.00 33.07
CA ASN A 12 11.57 -13.31 34.47
C ASN A 12 10.36 -12.94 35.36
N PRO A 13 9.79 -13.88 36.16
CA PRO A 13 8.63 -13.60 37.00
C PRO A 13 8.89 -12.60 38.14
N GLY A 14 10.17 -12.32 38.45
CA GLY A 14 10.58 -11.33 39.46
C GLY A 14 10.57 -9.87 38.96
N VAL A 15 10.47 -9.64 37.63
CA VAL A 15 10.48 -8.28 37.07
C VAL A 15 9.09 -7.66 37.20
N SER A 16 9.04 -6.40 37.65
CA SER A 16 7.77 -5.70 37.82
C SER A 16 7.07 -5.50 36.46
N LEU A 17 5.73 -5.44 36.48
CA LEU A 17 4.95 -5.16 35.27
C LEU A 17 5.41 -3.87 34.56
N LEU A 18 5.78 -2.87 35.34
CA LEU A 18 6.25 -1.58 34.84
C LEU A 18 7.58 -1.71 34.06
N GLU A 19 8.51 -2.49 34.56
CA GLU A 19 9.78 -2.76 33.88
C GLU A 19 9.58 -3.53 32.57
N ARG A 20 8.68 -4.51 32.58
CA ARG A 20 8.32 -5.23 31.34
C ARG A 20 7.73 -4.31 30.30
N LEU A 21 6.81 -3.44 30.69
CA LEU A 21 6.23 -2.43 29.80
C LEU A 21 7.29 -1.45 29.28
N LEU A 22 8.21 -1.03 30.13
CA LEU A 22 9.33 -0.16 29.72
C LEU A 22 10.17 -0.81 28.63
N TRP A 23 10.62 -2.05 28.87
CA TRP A 23 11.45 -2.77 27.90
C TRP A 23 10.75 -3.04 26.58
N VAL A 24 9.47 -3.47 26.63
CA VAL A 24 8.67 -3.70 25.42
C VAL A 24 8.49 -2.40 24.62
N ASN A 25 8.18 -1.29 25.29
CA ASN A 25 8.04 0.00 24.61
C ASN A 25 9.36 0.50 24.04
N LEU A 26 10.47 0.36 24.78
CA LEU A 26 11.79 0.73 24.30
C LEU A 26 12.19 -0.07 23.04
N PHE A 27 11.93 -1.38 23.06
CA PHE A 27 12.17 -2.24 21.90
C PHE A 27 11.27 -1.86 20.74
N LEU A 28 9.99 -1.57 20.97
CA LEU A 28 9.04 -1.13 19.95
C LEU A 28 9.48 0.19 19.29
N VAL A 29 9.93 1.15 20.10
CA VAL A 29 10.48 2.43 19.58
C VAL A 29 11.72 2.17 18.74
N ALA A 30 12.68 1.39 19.24
CA ALA A 30 13.90 1.07 18.51
C ALA A 30 13.60 0.35 17.18
N PHE A 31 12.66 -0.59 17.19
CA PHE A 31 12.21 -1.30 16.00
C PHE A 31 11.55 -0.36 14.98
N ASN A 32 10.69 0.55 15.45
CA ASN A 32 10.03 1.52 14.56
C ASN A 32 10.99 2.59 14.01
N LEU A 33 12.14 2.82 14.62
CA LEU A 33 13.17 3.73 14.12
C LEU A 33 14.06 3.11 13.03
N ILE A 34 13.95 1.82 12.75
CA ILE A 34 14.65 1.18 11.63
C ILE A 34 14.27 1.92 10.33
N PRO A 35 15.26 2.39 9.52
CA PRO A 35 15.01 3.21 8.34
C PRO A 35 14.49 2.38 7.16
N ALA A 36 13.41 1.66 7.38
CA ALA A 36 12.78 0.76 6.43
C ALA A 36 11.26 0.83 6.52
N PHE A 37 10.56 0.73 5.38
CA PHE A 37 9.12 0.49 5.40
C PHE A 37 8.83 -0.96 5.87
N PRO A 38 7.72 -1.16 6.58
CA PRO A 38 6.59 -0.25 6.90
C PRO A 38 6.80 0.60 8.18
N MET A 39 7.96 0.58 8.80
CA MET A 39 8.25 1.27 10.07
C MET A 39 8.28 2.81 9.89
N ASP A 40 8.15 3.54 11.00
CA ASP A 40 8.18 5.00 10.99
C ASP A 40 9.54 5.57 10.57
N GLY A 41 10.64 4.87 10.87
CA GLY A 41 11.98 5.20 10.37
C GLY A 41 12.06 5.23 8.84
N GLY A 42 11.31 4.39 8.15
CA GLY A 42 11.18 4.42 6.70
C GLY A 42 10.49 5.70 6.20
N ARG A 43 9.48 6.19 6.92
CA ARG A 43 8.82 7.46 6.61
C ARG A 43 9.73 8.66 6.83
N VAL A 44 10.54 8.63 7.90
CA VAL A 44 11.56 9.65 8.18
C VAL A 44 12.62 9.63 7.08
N LEU A 45 13.15 8.46 6.72
CA LEU A 45 14.08 8.32 5.61
C LEU A 45 13.50 8.87 4.30
N ARG A 46 12.27 8.52 3.97
CA ARG A 46 11.57 9.07 2.80
C ARG A 46 11.49 10.59 2.86
N ALA A 47 11.11 11.18 4.00
CA ALA A 47 10.98 12.62 4.14
C ALA A 47 12.32 13.34 3.88
N ILE A 48 13.41 12.82 4.42
CA ILE A 48 14.76 13.35 4.20
C ILE A 48 15.14 13.26 2.71
N LEU A 49 14.93 12.11 2.10
CA LEU A 49 15.25 11.89 0.69
C LEU A 49 14.33 12.71 -0.24
N ALA A 50 13.06 12.85 0.10
CA ALA A 50 12.09 13.60 -0.69
C ALA A 50 12.42 15.07 -0.78
N HIS A 51 13.06 15.65 0.25
CA HIS A 51 13.48 17.05 0.24
C HIS A 51 14.47 17.37 -0.90
N ARG A 52 15.34 16.42 -1.25
CA ARG A 52 16.35 16.61 -2.32
C ARG A 52 16.00 15.93 -3.65
N LEU A 53 15.36 14.76 -3.60
CA LEU A 53 15.15 13.90 -4.77
C LEU A 53 13.69 13.89 -5.26
N GLY A 54 12.80 14.56 -4.53
CA GLY A 54 11.36 14.52 -4.76
C GLY A 54 10.69 13.27 -4.16
N TYR A 55 9.39 13.38 -3.90
CA TYR A 55 8.62 12.40 -3.13
C TYR A 55 8.69 10.97 -3.70
N ALA A 56 8.57 10.83 -5.00
CA ALA A 56 8.51 9.51 -5.62
C ALA A 56 9.88 8.79 -5.60
N ARG A 57 10.95 9.50 -5.94
CA ARG A 57 12.30 8.92 -5.86
C ARG A 57 12.70 8.62 -4.43
N GLY A 58 12.36 9.52 -3.48
CA GLY A 58 12.59 9.30 -2.06
C GLY A 58 11.89 8.04 -1.55
N THR A 59 10.63 7.82 -1.95
CA THR A 59 9.89 6.61 -1.58
C THR A 59 10.50 5.36 -2.20
N GLN A 60 10.88 5.40 -3.47
CA GLN A 60 11.52 4.25 -4.12
C GLN A 60 12.82 3.84 -3.44
N ILE A 61 13.67 4.80 -3.06
CA ILE A 61 14.93 4.51 -2.36
C ILE A 61 14.64 3.94 -0.97
N ALA A 62 13.75 4.56 -0.20
CA ALA A 62 13.38 4.07 1.13
C ALA A 62 12.78 2.66 1.07
N SER A 63 11.96 2.36 0.05
CA SER A 63 11.42 1.02 -0.18
C SER A 63 12.52 0.00 -0.53
N ARG A 64 13.48 0.35 -1.37
CA ARG A 64 14.62 -0.53 -1.69
C ARG A 64 15.48 -0.83 -0.48
N VAL A 65 15.71 0.17 0.38
CA VAL A 65 16.41 -0.03 1.67
C VAL A 65 15.63 -1.01 2.54
N GLY A 66 14.30 -0.85 2.64
CA GLY A 66 13.44 -1.78 3.37
C GLY A 66 13.50 -3.21 2.82
N GLN A 67 13.45 -3.37 1.51
CA GLN A 67 13.55 -4.68 0.85
C GLN A 67 14.93 -5.33 1.08
N ALA A 68 16.02 -4.55 1.02
CA ALA A 68 17.36 -5.04 1.30
C ALA A 68 17.50 -5.52 2.76
N LEU A 69 16.98 -4.75 3.72
CA LEU A 69 16.96 -5.16 5.13
C LEU A 69 16.09 -6.41 5.35
N ALA A 70 14.94 -6.50 4.69
CA ALA A 70 14.10 -7.68 4.73
C ALA A 70 14.85 -8.92 4.19
N PHE A 71 15.60 -8.77 3.11
CA PHE A 71 16.41 -9.85 2.57
C PHE A 71 17.50 -10.31 3.55
N VAL A 72 18.19 -9.38 4.20
CA VAL A 72 19.19 -9.69 5.24
C VAL A 72 18.55 -10.43 6.41
N PHE A 73 17.41 -9.97 6.90
CA PHE A 73 16.68 -10.63 7.99
C PHE A 73 16.16 -12.03 7.56
N GLY A 74 15.69 -12.17 6.34
CA GLY A 74 15.25 -13.45 5.79
C GLY A 74 16.39 -14.46 5.70
N LEU A 75 17.54 -14.02 5.19
CA LEU A 75 18.73 -14.87 5.11
C LEU A 75 19.24 -15.26 6.50
N TRP A 76 19.27 -14.32 7.43
CA TRP A 76 19.68 -14.60 8.81
C TRP A 76 18.68 -15.54 9.51
N GLY A 77 17.37 -15.34 9.27
CA GLY A 77 16.34 -16.26 9.77
C GLY A 77 16.49 -17.67 9.21
N LEU A 78 16.82 -17.79 7.92
CA LEU A 78 17.05 -19.07 7.26
C LEU A 78 18.27 -19.80 7.82
N LEU A 79 19.41 -19.12 7.92
CA LEU A 79 20.66 -19.68 8.44
C LEU A 79 20.57 -20.02 9.93
N GLY A 80 19.84 -19.21 10.70
CA GLY A 80 19.59 -19.41 12.13
C GLY A 80 18.43 -20.34 12.46
N SER A 81 17.76 -20.91 11.45
CA SER A 81 16.55 -21.71 11.61
C SER A 81 15.47 -21.04 12.48
N ASN A 82 15.34 -19.70 12.32
CA ASN A 82 14.41 -18.89 13.09
C ASN A 82 13.19 -18.50 12.24
N PRO A 83 12.06 -19.25 12.36
CA PRO A 83 10.87 -19.00 11.54
C PRO A 83 10.22 -17.64 11.83
N LEU A 84 10.33 -17.13 13.05
CA LEU A 84 9.81 -15.83 13.43
C LEU A 84 10.52 -14.70 12.67
N LEU A 85 11.86 -14.78 12.57
CA LEU A 85 12.65 -13.79 11.84
C LEU A 85 12.35 -13.83 10.33
N MET A 86 12.12 -15.02 9.77
CA MET A 86 11.68 -15.18 8.38
C MET A 86 10.32 -14.54 8.14
N PHE A 87 9.39 -14.72 9.09
CA PHE A 87 8.07 -14.11 9.02
C PHE A 87 8.13 -12.58 9.08
N ILE A 88 8.95 -12.04 9.99
CA ILE A 88 9.20 -10.58 10.08
C ILE A 88 9.79 -10.07 8.77
N ALA A 89 10.77 -10.76 8.19
CA ALA A 89 11.38 -10.40 6.93
C ALA A 89 10.36 -10.35 5.78
N PHE A 90 9.47 -11.33 5.71
CA PHE A 90 8.39 -11.34 4.72
C PHE A 90 7.44 -10.13 4.88
N PHE A 91 7.04 -9.80 6.10
CA PHE A 91 6.18 -8.64 6.37
C PHE A 91 6.87 -7.32 6.01
N VAL A 92 8.14 -7.16 6.37
CA VAL A 92 8.92 -5.97 6.03
C VAL A 92 9.04 -5.82 4.51
N TYR A 93 9.31 -6.92 3.79
CA TYR A 93 9.38 -6.91 2.34
C TYR A 93 8.05 -6.48 1.69
N MET A 94 6.94 -7.10 2.12
CA MET A 94 5.59 -6.78 1.63
C MET A 94 5.22 -5.33 1.88
N GLY A 95 5.47 -4.82 3.10
CA GLY A 95 5.22 -3.43 3.45
C GLY A 95 6.04 -2.45 2.62
N ALA A 96 7.32 -2.74 2.41
CA ALA A 96 8.19 -1.91 1.58
C ALA A 96 7.76 -1.91 0.10
N ALA A 97 7.33 -3.05 -0.42
CA ALA A 97 6.85 -3.18 -1.80
C ALA A 97 5.53 -2.41 -2.01
N SER A 98 4.59 -2.51 -1.07
CA SER A 98 3.28 -1.85 -1.17
C SER A 98 3.38 -0.32 -1.20
N GLU A 99 4.30 0.27 -0.42
CA GLU A 99 4.55 1.71 -0.44
C GLU A 99 5.11 2.19 -1.79
N ALA A 100 6.00 1.42 -2.41
CA ALA A 100 6.53 1.73 -3.73
C ALA A 100 5.44 1.71 -4.80
N HIS A 101 4.58 0.67 -4.80
CA HIS A 101 3.48 0.56 -5.74
C HIS A 101 2.44 1.68 -5.59
N ALA A 102 2.08 2.04 -4.35
CA ALA A 102 1.13 3.12 -4.09
C ALA A 102 1.60 4.47 -4.66
N VAL A 103 2.91 4.75 -4.60
CA VAL A 103 3.48 5.99 -5.16
C VAL A 103 3.55 5.94 -6.68
N GLN A 104 3.89 4.81 -7.27
CA GLN A 104 3.90 4.64 -8.73
C GLN A 104 2.50 4.86 -9.32
N MET A 105 1.46 4.28 -8.73
CA MET A 105 0.08 4.48 -9.19
C MET A 105 -0.32 5.96 -9.14
N ARG A 106 0.03 6.67 -8.07
CA ARG A 106 -0.23 8.11 -7.96
C ARG A 106 0.55 8.94 -8.99
N GLN A 107 1.73 8.49 -9.42
CA GLN A 107 2.50 9.20 -10.45
C GLN A 107 1.91 9.01 -11.84
N VAL A 108 1.49 7.82 -12.19
CA VAL A 108 0.84 7.53 -13.49
C VAL A 108 -0.45 8.35 -13.63
N SER A 109 -1.20 8.51 -12.54
CA SER A 109 -2.43 9.30 -12.54
C SER A 109 -2.19 10.83 -12.55
N ARG A 110 -0.97 11.30 -12.23
CA ARG A 110 -0.64 12.73 -12.25
C ARG A 110 -0.41 13.18 -13.68
N GLY A 111 -1.24 14.10 -14.13
CA GLY A 111 -1.14 14.70 -15.47
C GLY A 111 -2.07 14.08 -16.50
N LEU A 112 -2.78 12.98 -16.17
CA LEU A 112 -3.87 12.50 -17.01
C LEU A 112 -5.10 13.39 -16.80
N LEU A 113 -5.59 13.97 -17.88
CA LEU A 113 -6.88 14.64 -17.90
C LEU A 113 -8.00 13.61 -17.96
N ALA A 114 -9.17 13.95 -17.46
CA ALA A 114 -10.34 13.10 -17.62
C ALA A 114 -10.61 12.77 -19.10
N ALA A 115 -10.30 13.69 -19.99
CA ALA A 115 -10.40 13.51 -21.44
C ALA A 115 -9.49 12.39 -21.99
N ASP A 116 -8.33 12.14 -21.35
CA ASP A 116 -7.36 11.13 -21.81
C ASP A 116 -7.80 9.70 -21.43
N VAL A 117 -8.62 9.56 -20.40
CA VAL A 117 -9.04 8.27 -19.84
C VAL A 117 -10.54 7.99 -19.99
N MET A 118 -11.32 8.99 -20.44
CA MET A 118 -12.75 8.80 -20.64
C MET A 118 -13.01 7.85 -21.82
N ILE A 119 -14.03 7.03 -21.68
CA ILE A 119 -14.55 6.22 -22.79
C ILE A 119 -15.32 7.15 -23.73
N THR A 120 -14.82 7.32 -24.95
CA THR A 120 -15.43 8.19 -25.99
C THR A 120 -16.39 7.43 -26.90
N ARG A 121 -16.32 6.12 -26.94
CA ARG A 121 -17.23 5.26 -27.70
C ARG A 121 -18.07 4.48 -26.71
N PHE A 122 -19.31 4.90 -26.53
CA PHE A 122 -20.26 4.27 -25.63
C PHE A 122 -21.66 4.30 -26.23
N GLU A 123 -22.44 3.29 -25.89
CA GLU A 123 -23.87 3.25 -26.20
C GLU A 123 -24.63 4.02 -25.13
N SER A 124 -25.59 4.85 -25.56
CA SER A 124 -26.44 5.61 -24.68
C SER A 124 -27.90 5.16 -24.79
N LEU A 125 -28.62 5.20 -23.69
CA LEU A 125 -30.04 4.91 -23.64
C LEU A 125 -30.86 6.21 -23.67
N ARG A 126 -32.10 6.12 -24.10
CA ARG A 126 -33.07 7.22 -24.01
C ARG A 126 -33.90 7.09 -22.74
N PRO A 127 -34.49 8.16 -22.20
CA PRO A 127 -35.33 8.09 -21.01
C PRO A 127 -36.52 7.17 -21.14
N GLY A 128 -36.96 6.85 -22.37
CA GLY A 128 -38.05 5.93 -22.67
C GLY A 128 -37.63 4.53 -23.10
N SER A 129 -36.32 4.21 -23.10
CA SER A 129 -35.84 2.86 -23.41
C SER A 129 -36.27 1.86 -22.35
N GLN A 130 -36.53 0.63 -22.77
CA GLN A 130 -36.86 -0.46 -21.87
C GLN A 130 -35.59 -1.04 -21.24
N VAL A 131 -35.74 -1.74 -20.12
CA VAL A 131 -34.60 -2.37 -19.43
C VAL A 131 -33.96 -3.44 -20.32
N GLU A 132 -34.78 -4.09 -21.19
CA GLU A 132 -34.32 -5.04 -22.19
C GLU A 132 -33.30 -4.44 -23.15
N ASP A 133 -33.43 -3.17 -23.53
CA ASP A 133 -32.44 -2.48 -24.38
C ASP A 133 -31.10 -2.36 -23.69
N ALA A 134 -31.11 -2.06 -22.37
CA ALA A 134 -29.91 -2.02 -21.56
C ALA A 134 -29.24 -3.40 -21.43
N VAL A 135 -30.04 -4.46 -21.26
CA VAL A 135 -29.54 -5.85 -21.21
C VAL A 135 -28.91 -6.24 -22.54
N GLN A 136 -29.52 -5.87 -23.66
CA GLN A 136 -29.00 -6.14 -24.99
C GLN A 136 -27.65 -5.41 -25.20
N CYS A 137 -27.54 -4.15 -24.80
CA CYS A 137 -26.28 -3.41 -24.81
C CYS A 137 -25.22 -4.03 -23.90
N LEU A 138 -25.60 -4.55 -22.72
CA LEU A 138 -24.69 -5.22 -21.79
C LEU A 138 -24.09 -6.51 -22.38
N ILE A 139 -24.88 -7.24 -23.17
CA ILE A 139 -24.45 -8.52 -23.79
C ILE A 139 -23.56 -8.26 -25.03
N THR A 140 -23.84 -7.20 -25.77
CA THR A 140 -23.16 -6.89 -27.03
C THR A 140 -21.94 -6.01 -26.87
N THR A 141 -21.79 -5.32 -25.73
CA THR A 141 -20.67 -4.42 -25.43
C THR A 141 -19.98 -4.84 -24.13
N THR A 142 -18.79 -4.29 -23.88
CA THR A 142 -18.08 -4.42 -22.59
C THR A 142 -18.45 -3.33 -21.60
N GLN A 143 -19.50 -2.55 -21.90
CA GLN A 143 -19.93 -1.42 -21.11
C GLN A 143 -20.78 -1.88 -19.93
N HIS A 144 -20.50 -1.37 -18.75
CA HIS A 144 -21.23 -1.71 -17.51
C HIS A 144 -22.12 -0.57 -16.99
N GLU A 145 -21.93 0.63 -17.54
CA GLU A 145 -22.67 1.83 -17.17
C GLU A 145 -23.22 2.48 -18.44
N PHE A 146 -24.50 2.78 -18.45
CA PHE A 146 -25.19 3.34 -19.61
C PHE A 146 -25.70 4.74 -19.29
N PRO A 147 -25.13 5.79 -19.90
CA PRO A 147 -25.68 7.13 -19.79
C PRO A 147 -27.04 7.21 -20.47
N VAL A 148 -28.02 7.77 -19.76
CA VAL A 148 -29.34 8.05 -20.29
C VAL A 148 -29.36 9.51 -20.77
N VAL A 149 -29.52 9.68 -22.09
CA VAL A 149 -29.41 10.97 -22.76
C VAL A 149 -30.73 11.33 -23.43
N ASP A 150 -31.17 12.58 -23.26
CA ASP A 150 -32.40 13.05 -23.90
C ASP A 150 -32.17 13.37 -25.40
N GLY A 151 -33.25 13.73 -26.11
CA GLY A 151 -33.23 14.07 -27.54
C GLY A 151 -32.38 15.34 -27.86
N MET A 152 -31.99 16.11 -26.86
CA MET A 152 -31.14 17.30 -27.00
C MET A 152 -29.69 17.03 -26.65
N GLY A 153 -29.34 15.78 -26.29
CA GLY A 153 -27.99 15.40 -25.90
C GLY A 153 -27.63 15.67 -24.43
N HIS A 154 -28.60 16.03 -23.58
CA HIS A 154 -28.33 16.26 -22.17
C HIS A 154 -28.38 14.95 -21.37
N LEU A 155 -27.39 14.76 -20.52
CA LEU A 155 -27.36 13.63 -19.59
C LEU A 155 -28.47 13.77 -18.54
N ARG A 156 -29.37 12.80 -18.47
CA ARG A 156 -30.46 12.72 -17.48
C ARG A 156 -30.13 11.82 -16.31
N GLY A 157 -29.24 10.86 -16.51
CA GLY A 157 -28.79 9.94 -15.48
C GLY A 157 -27.84 8.89 -16.05
N VAL A 158 -27.40 7.99 -15.20
CA VAL A 158 -26.59 6.83 -15.58
C VAL A 158 -27.26 5.59 -15.01
N LEU A 159 -27.53 4.62 -15.86
CA LEU A 159 -27.98 3.30 -15.44
C LEU A 159 -26.73 2.46 -15.12
N THR A 160 -26.61 2.06 -13.88
CA THR A 160 -25.53 1.18 -13.39
C THR A 160 -26.11 -0.22 -13.13
N ARG A 161 -25.23 -1.23 -13.13
CA ARG A 161 -25.57 -2.62 -12.85
C ARG A 161 -25.93 -2.82 -11.37
#